data_43f3549d82551739d03625b3bfeb3f85
#
_entry.id   43f3549d82551739d03625b3bfeb3f85
#
_cell.length_a   1.000
_cell.length_b   1.000
_cell.length_c   1.000
_cell.angle_alpha   90.00
_cell.angle_beta   90.00
_cell.angle_gamma   90.00
#
_symmetry.space_group_name_H-M   'P 1'
#
loop_
_entity.id
_entity.type
_entity.pdbx_description
1 polymer ?
#
loop_
_entity_poly.entity_id
_entity_poly.type
_entity_poly.pdbx_seq_one_letter_code
_entity_poly.pdbx_strand_id
1 'polypeptide(L)' 'MKDNFQTRLKELRIENNLSQQKLAEQIGVTQKAIDFWEKGINEPKVSYVIKLAIFFGVSADYLLGIEI' A
#
# COMPACT_ATOMS: atom_id res chain seq x y z
N MET A 1 1.46 -13.93 8.83
CA MET A 1 1.77 -13.95 7.41
C MET A 1 2.78 -12.90 7.09
N LYS A 2 3.79 -13.30 6.40
CA LYS A 2 4.82 -12.36 6.00
C LYS A 2 4.42 -11.60 4.77
N ASP A 3 3.76 -12.29 3.88
CA ASP A 3 3.46 -11.77 2.58
C ASP A 3 2.08 -11.16 2.59
N ASN A 4 1.98 -10.10 3.36
CA ASN A 4 0.70 -9.46 3.60
C ASN A 4 0.73 -8.05 3.02
N PHE A 5 -0.30 -7.28 3.35
CA PHE A 5 -0.46 -5.93 2.82
C PHE A 5 0.78 -5.06 3.09
N GLN A 6 1.29 -5.08 4.31
CA GLN A 6 2.42 -4.22 4.66
C GLN A 6 3.61 -4.44 3.73
N THR A 7 3.97 -5.71 3.56
CA THR A 7 5.12 -6.08 2.76
C THR A 7 4.89 -5.73 1.30
N ARG A 8 3.72 -6.07 0.78
CA ARG A 8 3.44 -5.82 -0.64
C ARG A 8 3.35 -4.35 -0.96
N LEU A 9 2.77 -3.56 -0.05
CA LEU A 9 2.72 -2.12 -0.25
C LEU A 9 4.11 -1.54 -0.37
N LYS A 10 4.98 -1.89 0.55
CA LYS A 10 6.34 -1.36 0.54
C LYS A 10 7.10 -1.81 -0.71
N GLU A 11 6.95 -3.08 -1.09
CA GLU A 11 7.61 -3.59 -2.29
C GLU A 11 7.15 -2.85 -3.54
N LEU A 12 5.84 -2.66 -3.69
CA LEU A 12 5.31 -1.95 -4.84
C LEU A 12 5.80 -0.52 -4.88
N ARG A 13 5.84 0.13 -3.72
CA ARG A 13 6.32 1.51 -3.65
C ARG A 13 7.77 1.60 -4.11
N ILE A 14 8.62 0.71 -3.60
CA ILE A 14 10.04 0.72 -3.94
C ILE A 14 10.25 0.37 -5.41
N GLU A 15 9.51 -0.62 -5.92
CA GLU A 15 9.60 -0.99 -7.33
C GLU A 15 9.25 0.16 -8.25
N ASN A 16 8.38 1.04 -7.80
CA ASN A 16 7.97 2.20 -8.59
C ASN A 16 8.79 3.45 -8.27
N ASN A 17 9.87 3.28 -7.52
CA ASN A 17 10.80 4.36 -7.19
C ASN A 17 10.13 5.54 -6.49
N LEU A 18 9.18 5.23 -5.60
CA LEU A 18 8.46 6.26 -4.87
C LEU A 18 8.90 6.30 -3.41
N SER A 19 9.08 7.52 -2.90
CA SER A 19 9.21 7.72 -1.46
C SER A 19 7.83 7.57 -0.83
N GLN A 20 7.80 7.41 0.50
CA GLN A 20 6.52 7.40 1.21
C GLN A 20 5.77 8.71 0.99
N GLN A 21 6.50 9.83 0.98
CA GLN A 21 5.88 11.14 0.77
C GLN A 21 5.22 11.22 -0.61
N LYS A 22 5.93 10.75 -1.63
CA LYS A 22 5.38 10.80 -2.99
C LYS A 22 4.16 9.91 -3.14
N LEU A 23 4.21 8.72 -2.58
CA LEU A 23 3.04 7.84 -2.64
C LEU A 23 1.87 8.47 -1.90
N ALA A 24 2.13 9.05 -0.73
CA ALA A 24 1.08 9.70 0.04
C ALA A 24 0.39 10.80 -0.78
N GLU A 25 1.17 11.59 -1.50
CA GLU A 25 0.62 12.64 -2.36
C GLU A 25 -0.28 12.06 -3.44
N GLN A 26 0.13 10.95 -4.02
CA GLN A 26 -0.65 10.32 -5.10
C GLN A 26 -1.98 9.75 -4.60
N ILE A 27 -1.99 9.28 -3.37
CA ILE A 27 -3.18 8.63 -2.81
C ILE A 27 -4.07 9.63 -2.06
N GLY A 28 -3.50 10.77 -1.65
CA GLY A 28 -4.26 11.77 -0.91
C GLY A 28 -4.29 11.54 0.58
N VAL A 29 -3.19 11.01 1.12
CA VAL A 29 -3.06 10.77 2.56
C VAL A 29 -1.74 11.39 3.04
N THR A 30 -1.49 11.30 4.33
CA THR A 30 -0.23 11.80 4.89
C THR A 30 0.86 10.75 4.73
N GLN A 31 2.11 11.23 4.75
CA GLN A 31 3.23 10.30 4.74
C GLN A 31 3.17 9.37 5.95
N LYS A 32 2.76 9.89 7.10
CA LYS A 32 2.65 9.08 8.31
C LYS A 32 1.68 7.92 8.11
N ALA A 33 0.59 8.12 7.37
CA ALA A 33 -0.35 7.05 7.09
C ALA A 33 0.33 5.94 6.30
N ILE A 34 1.09 6.29 5.26
CA ILE A 34 1.83 5.29 4.48
C ILE A 34 2.79 4.55 5.38
N ASP A 35 3.55 5.27 6.19
CA ASP A 35 4.53 4.66 7.09
C ASP A 35 3.87 3.67 8.05
N PHE A 36 2.74 4.08 8.65
CA PHE A 36 2.03 3.21 9.59
C PHE A 36 1.47 1.97 8.91
N TRP A 37 0.99 2.12 7.66
CA TRP A 37 0.50 0.98 6.91
C TRP A 37 1.64 -0.01 6.61
N GLU A 38 2.81 0.51 6.26
CA GLU A 38 3.96 -0.36 5.96
C GLU A 38 4.51 -1.04 7.21
N LYS A 39 4.32 -0.43 8.36
CA LYS A 39 4.76 -1.02 9.63
C LYS A 39 3.71 -1.92 10.27
N GLY A 40 2.49 -1.93 9.72
CA GLY A 40 1.41 -2.72 10.30
C GLY A 40 0.81 -2.13 11.55
N ILE A 41 1.05 -0.83 11.81
CA ILE A 41 0.47 -0.17 12.97
C ILE A 41 -1.00 0.11 12.77
N ASN A 42 -1.36 0.54 11.56
CA ASN A 42 -2.74 0.80 11.17
C ASN A 42 -3.02 0.09 9.86
N GLU A 43 -4.31 -0.17 9.61
CA GLU A 43 -4.75 -0.71 8.34
C GLU A 43 -5.51 0.36 7.58
N PRO A 44 -5.38 0.41 6.25
CA PRO A 44 -6.12 1.40 5.47
C PRO A 44 -7.58 0.99 5.37
N LYS A 45 -8.43 2.00 5.19
CA LYS A 45 -9.81 1.75 4.84
C LYS A 45 -9.87 1.11 3.46
N VAL A 46 -10.96 0.38 3.21
CA VAL A 46 -11.15 -0.30 1.93
C VAL A 46 -10.98 0.67 0.75
N SER A 47 -11.50 1.89 0.88
CA SER A 47 -11.40 2.87 -0.20
C SER A 47 -9.94 3.16 -0.57
N TYR A 48 -9.04 3.18 0.39
CA TYR A 48 -7.63 3.42 0.11
C TYR A 48 -6.96 2.18 -0.46
N VAL A 49 -7.40 0.99 -0.04
CA VAL A 49 -6.90 -0.24 -0.66
C VAL A 49 -7.21 -0.24 -2.15
N ILE A 50 -8.43 0.17 -2.50
CA ILE A 50 -8.84 0.23 -3.90
C ILE A 50 -7.98 1.26 -4.65
N LYS A 51 -7.79 2.44 -4.08
CA LYS A 51 -6.95 3.47 -4.72
C LYS A 51 -5.53 2.97 -4.95
N LEU A 52 -4.95 2.30 -3.95
CA LEU A 52 -3.60 1.78 -4.07
C LEU A 52 -3.51 0.72 -5.16
N ALA A 53 -4.50 -0.18 -5.20
CA ALA A 53 -4.52 -1.24 -6.20
C ALA A 53 -4.57 -0.65 -7.60
N ILE A 54 -5.45 0.35 -7.80
CA ILE A 54 -5.56 1.00 -9.10
C ILE A 54 -4.27 1.73 -9.45
N PHE A 55 -3.71 2.46 -8.48
CA PHE A 55 -2.50 3.23 -8.72
C PHE A 55 -1.34 2.32 -9.15
N PHE A 56 -1.17 1.18 -8.50
CA PHE A 56 -0.07 0.29 -8.81
C PHE A 56 -0.42 -0.69 -9.94
N GLY A 57 -1.67 -0.71 -10.40
CA GLY A 57 -2.07 -1.61 -11.48
C GLY A 57 -2.09 -3.07 -11.06
N VAL A 58 -2.43 -3.35 -9.83
CA VAL A 58 -2.53 -4.72 -9.31
C VAL A 58 -3.93 -4.95 -8.78
N SER A 59 -4.27 -6.22 -8.54
CA SER A 59 -5.57 -6.53 -7.93
C SER A 59 -5.53 -6.21 -6.44
N ALA A 60 -6.69 -5.96 -5.86
CA ALA A 60 -6.78 -5.79 -4.41
C ALA A 60 -6.39 -7.09 -3.71
N ASP A 61 -6.71 -8.23 -4.30
CA ASP A 61 -6.33 -9.51 -3.73
C ASP A 61 -4.82 -9.63 -3.60
N TYR A 62 -4.11 -9.25 -4.66
CA TYR A 62 -2.65 -9.28 -4.60
C TYR A 62 -2.14 -8.37 -3.49
N LEU A 63 -2.65 -7.14 -3.47
CA LEU A 63 -2.19 -6.14 -2.52
C LEU A 63 -2.46 -6.59 -1.08
N LEU A 64 -3.59 -7.25 -0.85
CA LEU A 64 -3.95 -7.72 0.48
C LEU A 64 -3.29 -9.03 0.86
N GLY A 65 -2.64 -9.67 -0.09
CA GLY A 65 -1.99 -10.96 0.18
C GLY A 65 -2.96 -12.12 0.20
N ILE A 66 -4.11 -11.97 -0.45
CA ILE A 66 -5.10 -13.04 -0.53
C ILE A 66 -4.84 -13.78 -1.83
N GLU A 67 -4.39 -15.01 -1.72
CA GLU A 67 -4.07 -15.83 -2.88
C GLU A 67 -4.73 -17.18 -2.75
N ILE A 68 -5.35 -17.60 -3.80
CA ILE A 68 -6.07 -18.87 -3.80
C ILE A 68 -5.36 -19.87 -4.69
#